data_62cceba570f11063bd5789e71ac81da4
#
_entry.id   62cceba570f11063bd5789e71ac81da4
#
_cell.length_a   1.000
_cell.length_b   1.000
_cell.length_c   1.000
_cell.angle_alpha   90.00
_cell.angle_beta   90.00
_cell.angle_gamma   90.00
#
_symmetry.space_group_name_H-M   'P 1'
#
loop_
_entity.id
_entity.type
_entity.pdbx_description
1 polymer ?
#
loop_
_entity_poly.entity_id
_entity_poly.type
_entity_poly.pdbx_seq_one_letter_code
_entity_poly.pdbx_strand_id
1 'polypeptide(L)'
;MLQDKKISLVTGAGEGIGAAIAIELAKKDLHVIITDKHLTRLTNTENEIISNGGTCTVVELDMKDFLGIDRLGLEIFKRWGKLDILIANAAILGTLSPLHHQSNEEFSDVLNINLISNHRLIRSFDALLKKGISSKAIFLTSSVSFNPRPFWGAYSISKAALNHMTKLWAQENTHNNLSICTIDPGETNTRLRKHANPGENIDNLQDPVTVAKSIVKFICANKVYKGETIKLKDI
;
A
#
# COMPACT_ATOMS: atom_id res chain seq x y z
N MET A 1 -13.36 5.63 -22.97
CA MET A 1 -13.76 6.62 -21.93
C MET A 1 -13.30 6.10 -20.56
N LEU A 2 -13.10 6.96 -19.56
CA LEU A 2 -12.59 6.52 -18.22
C LEU A 2 -13.58 5.61 -17.44
N GLN A 3 -14.84 5.60 -17.81
CA GLN A 3 -15.89 4.83 -17.13
C GLN A 3 -15.75 3.30 -17.28
N ASP A 4 -15.05 2.83 -18.31
CA ASP A 4 -14.88 1.40 -18.59
C ASP A 4 -13.60 0.82 -17.98
N LYS A 5 -12.69 1.69 -17.49
CA LYS A 5 -11.44 1.25 -16.89
C LYS A 5 -11.64 0.70 -15.48
N LYS A 6 -10.76 -0.23 -15.09
CA LYS A 6 -10.59 -0.59 -13.67
C LYS A 6 -9.96 0.57 -12.92
N ILE A 7 -10.47 0.86 -11.74
CA ILE A 7 -10.00 1.94 -10.87
C ILE A 7 -9.12 1.36 -9.77
N SER A 8 -7.92 1.89 -9.65
CA SER A 8 -6.98 1.51 -8.59
C SER A 8 -6.58 2.70 -7.72
N LEU A 9 -6.37 2.46 -6.43
CA LEU A 9 -5.85 3.43 -5.47
C LEU A 9 -4.51 2.91 -4.92
N VAL A 10 -3.48 3.74 -4.98
CA VAL A 10 -2.16 3.43 -4.40
C VAL A 10 -1.79 4.52 -3.40
N THR A 11 -1.57 4.14 -2.13
CA THR A 11 -1.11 5.07 -1.09
C THR A 11 0.41 5.07 -0.97
N GLY A 12 1.01 6.24 -0.65
CA GLY A 12 2.46 6.39 -0.63
C GLY A 12 3.08 6.21 -2.02
N ALA A 13 2.39 6.71 -3.05
CA ALA A 13 2.76 6.55 -4.45
C ALA A 13 3.77 7.62 -4.94
N GLY A 14 4.33 8.42 -4.06
CA GLY A 14 5.29 9.46 -4.42
C GLY A 14 6.71 8.95 -4.65
N GLU A 15 7.07 7.78 -4.13
CA GLU A 15 8.42 7.20 -4.29
C GLU A 15 8.43 5.68 -4.08
N GLY A 16 9.54 5.04 -4.44
CA GLY A 16 9.83 3.64 -4.11
C GLY A 16 8.83 2.64 -4.69
N ILE A 17 8.42 1.65 -3.88
CA ILE A 17 7.53 0.58 -4.32
C ILE A 17 6.16 1.12 -4.74
N GLY A 18 5.60 2.10 -4.00
CA GLY A 18 4.29 2.67 -4.31
C GLY A 18 4.25 3.38 -5.66
N ALA A 19 5.24 4.21 -5.96
CA ALA A 19 5.37 4.87 -7.28
C ALA A 19 5.52 3.82 -8.40
N ALA A 20 6.41 2.86 -8.21
CA ALA A 20 6.63 1.81 -9.20
C ALA A 20 5.36 0.95 -9.45
N ILE A 21 4.59 0.60 -8.40
CA ILE A 21 3.31 -0.12 -8.57
C ILE A 21 2.32 0.73 -9.35
N ALA A 22 2.20 2.03 -9.03
CA ALA A 22 1.27 2.93 -9.71
C ALA A 22 1.58 3.00 -11.21
N ILE A 23 2.84 3.14 -11.59
CA ILE A 23 3.30 3.18 -12.98
C ILE A 23 3.00 1.84 -13.68
N GLU A 24 3.33 0.71 -13.07
CA GLU A 24 3.10 -0.61 -13.66
C GLU A 24 1.60 -0.95 -13.80
N LEU A 25 0.74 -0.51 -12.86
CA LEU A 25 -0.73 -0.63 -12.99
C LEU A 25 -1.26 0.22 -14.16
N ALA A 26 -0.78 1.45 -14.31
CA ALA A 26 -1.18 2.33 -15.40
C ALA A 26 -0.83 1.75 -16.79
N LYS A 27 0.30 1.03 -16.91
CA LYS A 27 0.67 0.28 -18.13
C LYS A 27 -0.26 -0.89 -18.45
N LYS A 28 -1.12 -1.31 -17.51
CA LYS A 28 -2.14 -2.36 -17.70
C LYS A 28 -3.54 -1.79 -17.99
N ASP A 29 -3.59 -0.56 -18.49
CA ASP A 29 -4.81 0.17 -18.82
C ASP A 29 -5.77 0.41 -17.63
N LEU A 30 -5.25 0.47 -16.42
CA LEU A 30 -6.00 0.91 -15.26
C LEU A 30 -5.92 2.44 -15.11
N HIS A 31 -6.99 3.04 -14.58
CA HIS A 31 -6.90 4.40 -14.06
C HIS A 31 -6.39 4.36 -12.61
N VAL A 32 -5.27 5.03 -12.33
CA VAL A 32 -4.60 4.94 -11.04
C VAL A 32 -4.77 6.23 -10.23
N ILE A 33 -5.43 6.15 -9.09
CA ILE A 33 -5.46 7.23 -8.12
C ILE A 33 -4.21 7.10 -7.27
N ILE A 34 -3.35 8.11 -7.29
CA ILE A 34 -2.08 8.13 -6.55
C ILE A 34 -2.14 9.11 -5.40
N THR A 35 -1.77 8.66 -4.19
CA THR A 35 -1.74 9.55 -3.01
C THR A 35 -0.39 9.51 -2.31
N ASP A 36 0.05 10.67 -1.86
CA ASP A 36 1.20 10.88 -0.97
C ASP A 36 1.01 12.22 -0.26
N LYS A 37 1.71 12.44 0.85
CA LYS A 37 1.71 13.73 1.54
C LYS A 37 2.61 14.79 0.87
N HIS A 38 3.37 14.42 -0.14
CA HIS A 38 4.28 15.29 -0.87
C HIS A 38 3.86 15.42 -2.33
N LEU A 39 3.20 16.51 -2.67
CA LEU A 39 2.69 16.78 -4.02
C LEU A 39 3.80 16.72 -5.08
N THR A 40 4.99 17.26 -4.80
CA THR A 40 6.12 17.25 -5.74
C THR A 40 6.55 15.84 -6.15
N ARG A 41 6.49 14.88 -5.23
CA ARG A 41 6.81 13.47 -5.54
C ARG A 41 5.71 12.84 -6.38
N LEU A 42 4.44 13.14 -6.07
CA LEU A 42 3.31 12.67 -6.87
C LEU A 42 3.38 13.19 -8.30
N THR A 43 3.77 14.44 -8.50
CA THR A 43 3.96 15.02 -9.83
C THR A 43 5.00 14.25 -10.66
N ASN A 44 6.08 13.78 -10.04
CA ASN A 44 7.06 12.96 -10.74
C ASN A 44 6.45 11.61 -11.18
N THR A 45 5.70 10.96 -10.31
CA THR A 45 5.01 9.70 -10.62
C THR A 45 3.94 9.91 -11.69
N GLU A 46 3.16 11.00 -11.62
CA GLU A 46 2.17 11.39 -12.63
C GLU A 46 2.83 11.57 -14.01
N ASN A 47 3.91 12.35 -14.08
CA ASN A 47 4.63 12.58 -15.32
C ASN A 47 5.12 11.27 -15.96
N GLU A 48 5.59 10.33 -15.14
CA GLU A 48 6.02 9.02 -15.63
C GLU A 48 4.84 8.17 -16.11
N ILE A 49 3.71 8.20 -15.42
CA ILE A 49 2.48 7.52 -15.86
C ILE A 49 2.01 8.08 -17.22
N ILE A 50 1.95 9.41 -17.34
CA ILE A 50 1.48 10.08 -18.57
C ILE A 50 2.43 9.83 -19.72
N SER A 51 3.75 9.92 -19.51
CA SER A 51 4.75 9.67 -20.55
C SER A 51 4.71 8.24 -21.09
N ASN A 52 4.24 7.27 -20.27
CA ASN A 52 3.99 5.90 -20.69
C ASN A 52 2.57 5.66 -21.26
N GLY A 53 1.80 6.72 -21.52
CA GLY A 53 0.45 6.63 -22.09
C GLY A 53 -0.65 6.21 -21.11
N GLY A 54 -0.34 6.14 -19.82
CA GLY A 54 -1.28 5.81 -18.76
C GLY A 54 -2.16 6.99 -18.34
N THR A 55 -3.07 6.74 -17.41
CA THR A 55 -3.94 7.77 -16.81
C THR A 55 -3.94 7.68 -15.29
N CYS A 56 -3.87 8.82 -14.61
CA CYS A 56 -3.97 8.87 -13.17
C CYS A 56 -4.76 10.07 -12.64
N THR A 57 -5.09 10.05 -11.38
CA THR A 57 -5.59 11.18 -10.59
C THR A 57 -4.66 11.38 -9.40
N VAL A 58 -4.12 12.57 -9.25
CA VAL A 58 -3.24 12.95 -8.15
C VAL A 58 -4.05 13.48 -6.98
N VAL A 59 -3.80 12.96 -5.78
CA VAL A 59 -4.44 13.45 -4.55
C VAL A 59 -3.36 13.59 -3.46
N GLU A 60 -3.04 14.83 -3.08
CA GLU A 60 -2.21 15.09 -1.92
C GLU A 60 -2.97 14.72 -0.65
N LEU A 61 -2.45 13.75 0.12
CA LEU A 61 -3.11 13.22 1.31
C LEU A 61 -2.09 12.71 2.32
N ASP A 62 -2.10 13.30 3.51
CA ASP A 62 -1.42 12.72 4.67
C ASP A 62 -2.27 11.59 5.24
N MET A 63 -1.68 10.43 5.46
CA MET A 63 -2.37 9.27 6.05
C MET A 63 -2.82 9.51 7.50
N LYS A 64 -2.36 10.58 8.16
CA LYS A 64 -2.89 11.06 9.45
C LYS A 64 -4.18 11.87 9.32
N ASP A 65 -4.51 12.38 8.13
CA ASP A 65 -5.81 13.02 7.87
C ASP A 65 -6.89 11.96 7.61
N PHE A 66 -7.42 11.39 8.69
CA PHE A 66 -8.45 10.36 8.60
C PHE A 66 -9.74 10.85 7.93
N LEU A 67 -10.09 12.13 8.09
CA LEU A 67 -11.23 12.73 7.39
C LEU A 67 -10.92 12.91 5.89
N GLY A 68 -9.67 13.18 5.53
CA GLY A 68 -9.20 13.21 4.15
C GLY A 68 -9.35 11.85 3.47
N ILE A 69 -9.06 10.75 4.18
CA ILE A 69 -9.30 9.40 3.67
C ILE A 69 -10.80 9.17 3.38
N ASP A 70 -11.69 9.60 4.28
CA ASP A 70 -13.14 9.46 4.07
C ASP A 70 -13.61 10.32 2.88
N ARG A 71 -13.12 11.57 2.78
CA ARG A 71 -13.42 12.44 1.63
C ARG A 71 -12.98 11.81 0.31
N LEU A 72 -11.79 11.20 0.28
CA LEU A 72 -11.31 10.47 -0.89
C LEU A 72 -12.25 9.32 -1.28
N GLY A 73 -12.72 8.54 -0.29
CA GLY A 73 -13.69 7.47 -0.53
C GLY A 73 -14.99 7.99 -1.15
N LEU A 74 -15.51 9.11 -0.64
CA LEU A 74 -16.70 9.75 -1.17
C LEU A 74 -16.49 10.26 -2.61
N GLU A 75 -15.35 10.87 -2.92
CA GLU A 75 -15.06 11.37 -4.26
C GLU A 75 -14.87 10.21 -5.27
N ILE A 76 -14.26 9.10 -4.85
CA ILE A 76 -14.17 7.89 -5.69
C ILE A 76 -15.57 7.33 -5.96
N PHE A 77 -16.43 7.30 -4.94
CA PHE A 77 -17.81 6.86 -5.11
C PHE A 77 -18.57 7.74 -6.12
N LYS A 78 -18.47 9.06 -6.01
CA LYS A 78 -19.16 10.00 -6.91
C LYS A 78 -18.68 9.88 -8.34
N ARG A 79 -17.37 9.68 -8.57
CA ARG A 79 -16.79 9.68 -9.93
C ARG A 79 -16.90 8.34 -10.64
N TRP A 80 -16.71 7.23 -9.93
CA TRP A 80 -16.60 5.90 -10.54
C TRP A 80 -17.55 4.85 -9.93
N GLY A 81 -18.14 5.13 -8.77
CA GLY A 81 -19.09 4.24 -8.10
C GLY A 81 -18.48 2.97 -7.52
N LYS A 82 -17.21 2.68 -7.79
CA LYS A 82 -16.49 1.46 -7.39
C LYS A 82 -15.00 1.73 -7.21
N LEU A 83 -14.33 0.77 -6.57
CA LEU A 83 -12.88 0.63 -6.55
C LEU A 83 -12.53 -0.83 -6.89
N ASP A 84 -11.64 -1.06 -7.86
CA ASP A 84 -11.28 -2.42 -8.25
C ASP A 84 -10.00 -2.90 -7.53
N ILE A 85 -9.05 -1.99 -7.25
CA ILE A 85 -7.78 -2.34 -6.58
C ILE A 85 -7.43 -1.29 -5.53
N LEU A 86 -7.14 -1.74 -4.32
CA LEU A 86 -6.54 -0.95 -3.24
C LEU A 86 -5.13 -1.47 -2.95
N ILE A 87 -4.13 -0.61 -3.06
CA ILE A 87 -2.75 -0.86 -2.63
C ILE A 87 -2.42 0.05 -1.46
N ALA A 88 -2.48 -0.50 -0.27
CA ALA A 88 -2.14 0.18 0.98
C ALA A 88 -0.63 0.02 1.23
N ASN A 89 0.17 0.94 0.68
CA ASN A 89 1.62 0.91 0.72
C ASN A 89 2.23 1.96 1.66
N ALA A 90 1.55 3.09 1.89
CA ALA A 90 2.06 4.16 2.73
C ALA A 90 2.48 3.65 4.12
N ALA A 91 3.69 3.97 4.53
CA ALA A 91 4.22 3.63 5.85
C ALA A 91 5.41 4.51 6.24
N ILE A 92 5.67 4.61 7.53
CA ILE A 92 6.89 5.21 8.09
C ILE A 92 7.59 4.19 8.98
N LEU A 93 8.92 4.32 9.10
CA LEU A 93 9.74 3.43 9.92
C LEU A 93 9.70 3.84 11.41
N GLY A 94 9.70 5.14 11.69
CA GLY A 94 10.02 5.67 13.00
C GLY A 94 11.52 5.53 13.32
N THR A 95 11.92 5.87 14.53
CA THR A 95 13.30 5.71 15.00
C THR A 95 13.55 4.28 15.47
N LEU A 96 14.64 3.70 15.00
CA LEU A 96 15.10 2.39 15.47
C LEU A 96 15.82 2.55 16.81
N SER A 97 15.17 2.18 17.89
CA SER A 97 15.70 2.32 19.25
C SER A 97 15.15 1.20 20.17
N PRO A 98 15.75 0.99 21.34
CA PRO A 98 15.17 0.11 22.35
C PRO A 98 13.72 0.50 22.64
N LEU A 99 12.83 -0.48 22.79
CA LEU A 99 11.38 -0.23 22.91
C LEU A 99 11.03 0.75 24.05
N HIS A 100 11.75 0.66 25.17
CA HIS A 100 11.56 1.54 26.32
C HIS A 100 12.12 2.96 26.15
N HIS A 101 12.86 3.24 25.07
CA HIS A 101 13.35 4.56 24.73
C HIS A 101 12.50 5.26 23.65
N GLN A 102 11.55 4.55 23.02
CA GLN A 102 10.66 5.18 22.04
C GLN A 102 9.70 6.13 22.77
N SER A 103 9.58 7.37 22.29
CA SER A 103 8.61 8.31 22.82
C SER A 103 7.18 7.87 22.47
N ASN A 104 6.21 8.20 23.34
CA ASN A 104 4.80 7.90 23.08
C ASN A 104 4.29 8.56 21.80
N GLU A 105 4.76 9.76 21.50
CA GLU A 105 4.38 10.51 20.30
C GLU A 105 4.83 9.78 19.04
N GLU A 106 6.12 9.42 18.97
CA GLU A 106 6.68 8.72 17.81
C GLU A 106 6.07 7.33 17.63
N PHE A 107 5.91 6.58 18.73
CA PHE A 107 5.23 5.29 18.71
C PHE A 107 3.81 5.41 18.16
N SER A 108 3.05 6.43 18.63
CA SER A 108 1.69 6.70 18.16
C SER A 108 1.66 7.11 16.70
N ASP A 109 2.61 7.93 16.25
CA ASP A 109 2.70 8.35 14.84
C ASP A 109 2.91 7.16 13.90
N VAL A 110 3.79 6.22 14.27
CA VAL A 110 3.99 4.99 13.49
C VAL A 110 2.71 4.16 13.43
N LEU A 111 2.02 3.98 14.57
CA LEU A 111 0.76 3.25 14.60
C LEU A 111 -0.33 3.98 13.80
N ASN A 112 -0.45 5.29 13.92
CA ASN A 112 -1.45 6.08 13.20
C ASN A 112 -1.30 5.93 11.68
N ILE A 113 -0.06 6.00 11.17
CA ILE A 113 0.19 5.90 9.72
C ILE A 113 0.16 4.44 9.25
N ASN A 114 0.80 3.50 9.96
CA ASN A 114 0.97 2.15 9.45
C ASN A 114 -0.22 1.22 9.74
N LEU A 115 -1.06 1.55 10.73
CA LEU A 115 -2.16 0.70 11.18
C LEU A 115 -3.51 1.40 11.16
N ILE A 116 -3.66 2.52 11.89
CA ILE A 116 -4.98 3.18 12.05
C ILE A 116 -5.47 3.75 10.71
N SER A 117 -4.57 4.33 9.91
CA SER A 117 -4.93 4.79 8.57
C SER A 117 -5.41 3.64 7.67
N ASN A 118 -4.80 2.46 7.79
CA ASN A 118 -5.21 1.27 7.04
C ASN A 118 -6.58 0.76 7.49
N HIS A 119 -6.89 0.81 8.79
CA HIS A 119 -8.25 0.59 9.28
C HIS A 119 -9.22 1.62 8.67
N ARG A 120 -8.82 2.89 8.57
CA ARG A 120 -9.65 3.92 7.94
C ARG A 120 -9.86 3.67 6.45
N LEU A 121 -8.83 3.19 5.73
CA LEU A 121 -8.96 2.76 4.34
C LEU A 121 -9.96 1.61 4.20
N ILE A 122 -9.88 0.58 5.03
CA ILE A 122 -10.85 -0.52 5.04
C ILE A 122 -12.27 0.03 5.20
N ARG A 123 -12.50 0.85 6.21
CA ARG A 123 -13.82 1.43 6.50
C ARG A 123 -14.38 2.27 5.34
N SER A 124 -13.53 3.07 4.69
CA SER A 124 -13.95 3.99 3.63
C SER A 124 -14.11 3.31 2.27
N PHE A 125 -13.42 2.19 2.03
CA PHE A 125 -13.36 1.56 0.69
C PHE A 125 -13.99 0.17 0.61
N ASP A 126 -14.37 -0.49 1.73
CA ASP A 126 -14.98 -1.82 1.72
C ASP A 126 -16.19 -1.91 0.79
N ALA A 127 -17.13 -0.97 0.92
CA ALA A 127 -18.33 -0.94 0.08
C ALA A 127 -18.02 -0.70 -1.41
N LEU A 128 -16.98 0.10 -1.72
CA LEU A 128 -16.55 0.37 -3.08
C LEU A 128 -15.86 -0.83 -3.71
N LEU A 129 -15.03 -1.53 -2.95
CA LEU A 129 -14.36 -2.76 -3.38
C LEU A 129 -15.38 -3.89 -3.63
N LYS A 130 -16.42 -3.99 -2.82
CA LYS A 130 -17.50 -4.97 -3.01
C LYS A 130 -18.34 -4.74 -4.27
N LYS A 131 -18.31 -3.54 -4.84
CA LYS A 131 -18.99 -3.23 -6.12
C LYS A 131 -18.19 -3.66 -7.35
N GLY A 132 -16.90 -3.92 -7.23
CA GLY A 132 -16.09 -4.47 -8.31
C GLY A 132 -16.34 -5.99 -8.50
N ILE A 133 -16.20 -6.47 -9.74
CA ILE A 133 -16.47 -7.88 -10.09
C ILE A 133 -15.39 -8.81 -9.50
N SER A 134 -14.16 -8.37 -9.39
CA SER A 134 -13.00 -9.15 -8.90
C SER A 134 -11.98 -8.19 -8.27
N SER A 135 -12.40 -7.55 -7.18
CA SER A 135 -11.60 -6.52 -6.53
C SER A 135 -10.51 -7.11 -5.66
N LYS A 136 -9.44 -6.33 -5.47
CA LYS A 136 -8.29 -6.74 -4.67
C LYS A 136 -7.88 -5.63 -3.69
N ALA A 137 -7.67 -6.00 -2.44
CA ALA A 137 -7.11 -5.16 -1.41
C ALA A 137 -5.79 -5.77 -0.92
N ILE A 138 -4.70 -5.05 -1.14
CA ILE A 138 -3.34 -5.51 -0.86
C ILE A 138 -2.68 -4.52 0.09
N PHE A 139 -2.17 -5.03 1.20
CA PHE A 139 -1.45 -4.24 2.20
C PHE A 139 0.02 -4.64 2.21
N LEU A 140 0.93 -3.67 2.09
CA LEU A 140 2.36 -3.97 2.14
C LEU A 140 2.80 -4.16 3.60
N THR A 141 3.32 -5.35 3.86
CA THR A 141 3.88 -5.74 5.16
C THR A 141 5.41 -5.83 5.12
N SER A 142 6.02 -6.52 6.04
CA SER A 142 7.47 -6.72 6.13
C SER A 142 7.79 -7.99 6.91
N SER A 143 8.95 -8.58 6.66
CA SER A 143 9.46 -9.74 7.38
C SER A 143 9.55 -9.56 8.90
N VAL A 144 9.72 -8.32 9.39
CA VAL A 144 9.76 -8.00 10.83
C VAL A 144 8.40 -8.17 11.51
N SER A 145 7.30 -8.31 10.75
CA SER A 145 5.97 -8.62 11.29
C SER A 145 5.85 -10.07 11.79
N PHE A 146 6.72 -10.97 11.35
CA PHE A 146 6.77 -12.38 11.75
C PHE A 146 7.98 -12.69 12.60
N ASN A 147 9.12 -12.05 12.26
CA ASN A 147 10.40 -12.26 12.91
C ASN A 147 10.83 -10.92 13.52
N PRO A 148 10.44 -10.64 14.77
CA PRO A 148 10.78 -9.38 15.43
C PRO A 148 12.29 -9.23 15.53
N ARG A 149 12.77 -8.01 15.28
CA ARG A 149 14.18 -7.65 15.41
C ARG A 149 14.34 -6.63 16.54
N PRO A 150 15.38 -6.70 17.37
CA PRO A 150 15.67 -5.66 18.34
C PRO A 150 15.69 -4.28 17.67
N PHE A 151 15.23 -3.26 18.38
CA PHE A 151 15.16 -1.86 17.97
C PHE A 151 14.07 -1.49 16.93
N TRP A 152 13.33 -2.45 16.37
CA TRP A 152 12.28 -2.22 15.35
C TRP A 152 10.88 -2.01 15.95
N GLY A 153 10.78 -1.67 17.24
CA GLY A 153 9.56 -1.67 18.08
C GLY A 153 8.27 -1.28 17.35
N ALA A 154 7.98 0.02 17.25
CA ALA A 154 6.70 0.51 16.70
C ALA A 154 6.43 0.00 15.27
N TYR A 155 7.45 -0.01 14.40
CA TYR A 155 7.30 -0.49 13.03
C TYR A 155 6.91 -1.98 12.97
N SER A 156 7.66 -2.83 13.68
CA SER A 156 7.40 -4.28 13.72
C SER A 156 6.00 -4.57 14.28
N ILE A 157 5.64 -3.92 15.38
CA ILE A 157 4.31 -4.04 16.02
C ILE A 157 3.22 -3.60 15.04
N SER A 158 3.38 -2.47 14.36
CA SER A 158 2.39 -1.97 13.40
C SER A 158 2.16 -2.94 12.25
N LYS A 159 3.24 -3.56 11.71
CA LYS A 159 3.14 -4.51 10.60
C LYS A 159 2.57 -5.87 11.06
N ALA A 160 2.86 -6.33 12.27
CA ALA A 160 2.24 -7.52 12.84
C ALA A 160 0.72 -7.32 13.05
N ALA A 161 0.34 -6.18 13.63
CA ALA A 161 -1.06 -5.82 13.79
C ALA A 161 -1.80 -5.66 12.45
N LEU A 162 -1.14 -5.08 11.43
CA LEU A 162 -1.67 -4.96 10.08
C LEU A 162 -1.97 -6.33 9.46
N ASN A 163 -1.05 -7.31 9.60
CA ASN A 163 -1.28 -8.67 9.12
C ASN A 163 -2.51 -9.30 9.79
N HIS A 164 -2.65 -9.13 11.10
CA HIS A 164 -3.78 -9.67 11.84
C HIS A 164 -5.09 -8.99 11.44
N MET A 165 -5.11 -7.66 11.33
CA MET A 165 -6.27 -6.88 10.89
C MET A 165 -6.71 -7.28 9.48
N THR A 166 -5.78 -7.44 8.55
CA THR A 166 -6.07 -7.87 7.18
C THR A 166 -6.70 -9.26 7.15
N LYS A 167 -6.20 -10.19 7.98
CA LYS A 167 -6.76 -11.53 8.11
C LYS A 167 -8.18 -11.53 8.68
N LEU A 168 -8.44 -10.71 9.70
CA LEU A 168 -9.80 -10.55 10.26
C LEU A 168 -10.76 -10.02 9.19
N TRP A 169 -10.41 -8.93 8.51
CA TRP A 169 -11.26 -8.37 7.47
C TRP A 169 -11.52 -9.36 6.32
N ALA A 170 -10.54 -10.17 5.96
CA ALA A 170 -10.72 -11.20 4.96
C ALA A 170 -11.71 -12.30 5.41
N GLN A 171 -11.67 -12.70 6.69
CA GLN A 171 -12.61 -13.66 7.26
C GLN A 171 -14.05 -13.12 7.29
N GLU A 172 -14.22 -11.82 7.52
CA GLU A 172 -15.52 -11.15 7.44
C GLU A 172 -16.07 -11.04 6.00
N ASN A 173 -15.23 -11.28 5.00
CA ASN A 173 -15.54 -11.16 3.57
C ASN A 173 -15.49 -12.48 2.79
N THR A 174 -15.79 -13.62 3.43
CA THR A 174 -15.69 -14.95 2.81
C THR A 174 -16.69 -15.18 1.67
N HIS A 175 -17.83 -14.53 1.70
CA HIS A 175 -18.95 -14.75 0.77
C HIS A 175 -18.92 -13.87 -0.49
N ASN A 176 -17.87 -13.09 -0.70
CA ASN A 176 -17.72 -12.22 -1.86
C ASN A 176 -16.41 -12.48 -2.60
N ASN A 177 -16.30 -11.96 -3.83
CA ASN A 177 -15.13 -12.11 -4.69
C ASN A 177 -14.00 -11.12 -4.38
N LEU A 178 -14.06 -10.43 -3.25
CA LEU A 178 -13.00 -9.54 -2.81
C LEU A 178 -11.79 -10.34 -2.33
N SER A 179 -10.67 -10.15 -3.00
CA SER A 179 -9.38 -10.76 -2.64
C SER A 179 -8.64 -9.84 -1.69
N ILE A 180 -8.30 -10.34 -0.51
CA ILE A 180 -7.64 -9.56 0.55
C ILE A 180 -6.39 -10.31 0.99
N CYS A 181 -5.22 -9.64 0.96
CA CYS A 181 -3.97 -10.22 1.45
C CYS A 181 -2.98 -9.15 1.88
N THR A 182 -1.95 -9.58 2.61
CA THR A 182 -0.74 -8.77 2.78
C THR A 182 0.38 -9.31 1.88
N ILE A 183 1.27 -8.42 1.42
CA ILE A 183 2.48 -8.80 0.67
C ILE A 183 3.71 -8.27 1.39
N ASP A 184 4.65 -9.16 1.68
CA ASP A 184 6.02 -8.81 2.06
C ASP A 184 6.86 -8.68 0.78
N PRO A 185 7.26 -7.46 0.39
CA PRO A 185 8.02 -7.22 -0.84
C PRO A 185 9.47 -7.71 -0.77
N GLY A 186 9.94 -8.08 0.42
CA GLY A 186 11.35 -8.37 0.66
C GLY A 186 12.22 -7.10 0.75
N GLU A 187 13.51 -7.31 0.71
CA GLU A 187 14.53 -6.27 0.86
C GLU A 187 14.66 -5.49 -0.45
N THR A 188 14.08 -4.28 -0.45
CA THR A 188 13.95 -3.43 -1.64
C THR A 188 14.68 -2.12 -1.45
N ASN A 189 15.41 -1.63 -2.47
CA ASN A 189 16.13 -0.37 -2.46
C ASN A 189 15.16 0.83 -2.42
N THR A 190 14.76 1.21 -1.22
CA THR A 190 13.85 2.31 -0.95
C THR A 190 14.44 3.27 0.06
N ARG A 191 13.89 4.48 0.14
CA ARG A 191 14.28 5.44 1.17
C ARG A 191 14.08 4.88 2.59
N LEU A 192 12.96 4.17 2.84
CA LEU A 192 12.69 3.53 4.12
C LEU A 192 13.78 2.51 4.46
N ARG A 193 14.19 1.67 3.49
CA ARG A 193 15.27 0.68 3.68
C ARG A 193 16.60 1.34 3.98
N LYS A 194 16.95 2.41 3.28
CA LYS A 194 18.18 3.18 3.52
C LYS A 194 18.22 3.78 4.93
N HIS A 195 17.08 4.23 5.47
CA HIS A 195 16.99 4.69 6.86
C HIS A 195 17.12 3.55 7.86
N ALA A 196 16.55 2.37 7.53
CA ALA A 196 16.64 1.21 8.42
C ALA A 196 18.05 0.60 8.49
N ASN A 197 18.78 0.60 7.38
CA ASN A 197 20.10 0.00 7.25
C ASN A 197 21.04 0.91 6.42
N PRO A 198 21.58 1.99 6.99
CA PRO A 198 22.33 3.01 6.22
C PRO A 198 23.61 2.51 5.55
N GLY A 199 24.21 1.42 6.07
CA GLY A 199 25.45 0.83 5.52
C GLY A 199 25.24 -0.38 4.64
N GLU A 200 24.01 -0.69 4.25
CA GLU A 200 23.70 -1.88 3.46
C GLU A 200 24.15 -1.75 2.01
N ASN A 201 24.76 -2.81 1.46
CA ASN A 201 25.12 -2.83 0.05
C ASN A 201 23.87 -2.85 -0.84
N ILE A 202 23.72 -1.83 -1.68
CA ILE A 202 22.56 -1.63 -2.57
C ILE A 202 22.44 -2.78 -3.58
N ASP A 203 23.55 -3.39 -4.00
CA ASP A 203 23.56 -4.49 -4.97
C ASP A 203 22.82 -5.76 -4.46
N ASN A 204 22.67 -5.88 -3.14
CA ASN A 204 21.94 -6.98 -2.53
C ASN A 204 20.42 -6.71 -2.43
N LEU A 205 19.97 -5.52 -2.80
CA LEU A 205 18.58 -5.10 -2.70
C LEU A 205 17.86 -5.24 -4.05
N GLN A 206 16.59 -5.65 -3.98
CA GLN A 206 15.75 -5.65 -5.17
C GLN A 206 15.46 -4.21 -5.64
N ASP A 207 15.42 -4.01 -6.94
CA ASP A 207 14.96 -2.75 -7.51
C ASP A 207 13.43 -2.59 -7.33
N PRO A 208 12.92 -1.41 -6.92
CA PRO A 208 11.48 -1.18 -6.76
C PRO A 208 10.63 -1.50 -7.99
N VAL A 209 11.15 -1.29 -9.20
CA VAL A 209 10.43 -1.61 -10.44
C VAL A 209 10.27 -3.12 -10.61
N THR A 210 11.30 -3.89 -10.31
CA THR A 210 11.25 -5.36 -10.34
C THR A 210 10.22 -5.90 -9.35
N VAL A 211 10.23 -5.38 -8.12
CA VAL A 211 9.26 -5.71 -7.07
C VAL A 211 7.83 -5.35 -7.54
N ALA A 212 7.65 -4.15 -8.10
CA ALA A 212 6.35 -3.70 -8.59
C ALA A 212 5.81 -4.58 -9.72
N LYS A 213 6.65 -4.97 -10.69
CA LYS A 213 6.25 -5.89 -11.77
C LYS A 213 5.76 -7.23 -11.23
N SER A 214 6.43 -7.79 -10.22
CA SER A 214 6.02 -9.03 -9.57
C SER A 214 4.68 -8.86 -8.84
N ILE A 215 4.51 -7.76 -8.09
CA ILE A 215 3.25 -7.46 -7.40
C ILE A 215 2.11 -7.26 -8.42
N VAL A 216 2.33 -6.53 -9.50
CA VAL A 216 1.30 -6.29 -10.52
C VAL A 216 0.95 -7.59 -11.27
N LYS A 217 1.94 -8.44 -11.58
CA LYS A 217 1.69 -9.79 -12.12
C LYS A 217 0.81 -10.61 -11.18
N PHE A 218 1.11 -10.59 -9.87
CA PHE A 218 0.31 -11.24 -8.83
C PHE A 218 -1.13 -10.66 -8.77
N ILE A 219 -1.28 -9.32 -8.86
CA ILE A 219 -2.59 -8.66 -8.89
C ILE A 219 -3.40 -9.08 -10.11
N CYS A 220 -2.77 -9.21 -11.28
CA CYS A 220 -3.45 -9.58 -12.51
C CYS A 220 -3.80 -11.08 -12.58
N ALA A 221 -3.26 -11.92 -11.71
CA ALA A 221 -3.63 -13.33 -11.64
C ALA A 221 -5.05 -13.54 -11.13
N ASN A 222 -5.75 -14.53 -11.70
CA ASN A 222 -7.12 -14.88 -11.33
C ASN A 222 -7.20 -15.72 -10.03
N LYS A 223 -6.45 -15.31 -9.00
CA LYS A 223 -6.46 -15.98 -7.70
C LYS A 223 -7.10 -15.07 -6.66
N VAL A 224 -7.95 -15.65 -5.83
CA VAL A 224 -8.60 -14.98 -4.70
C VAL A 224 -7.85 -15.38 -3.43
N TYR A 225 -7.48 -14.41 -2.64
CA TYR A 225 -6.80 -14.57 -1.36
C TYR A 225 -7.77 -14.18 -0.24
N LYS A 226 -7.67 -14.86 0.89
CA LYS A 226 -8.57 -14.72 2.04
C LYS A 226 -7.79 -14.47 3.34
N GLY A 227 -6.87 -13.49 3.28
CA GLY A 227 -6.11 -13.03 4.44
C GLY A 227 -4.71 -13.61 4.57
N GLU A 228 -4.24 -14.30 3.54
CA GLU A 228 -2.87 -14.84 3.54
C GLU A 228 -1.85 -13.71 3.50
N THR A 229 -0.68 -13.99 4.07
CA THR A 229 0.50 -13.16 3.86
C THR A 229 1.42 -13.83 2.85
N ILE A 230 1.68 -13.12 1.78
CA ILE A 230 2.46 -13.57 0.63
C ILE A 230 3.86 -12.97 0.74
N LYS A 231 4.89 -13.81 0.73
CA LYS A 231 6.26 -13.34 0.54
C LYS A 231 6.56 -13.32 -0.95
N LEU A 232 6.94 -12.18 -1.48
CA LEU A 232 7.12 -11.99 -2.92
C LEU A 232 8.16 -12.93 -3.52
N LYS A 233 9.16 -13.33 -2.74
CA LYS A 233 10.18 -14.31 -3.14
C LYS A 233 9.65 -15.73 -3.37
N ASP A 234 8.43 -16.02 -2.91
CA ASP A 234 7.81 -17.35 -2.98
C ASP A 234 6.83 -17.48 -4.17
N ILE A 235 6.74 -16.43 -5.07
CA ILE A 235 5.82 -16.37 -6.23
C ILE A 235 6.52 -16.05 -7.57
#